data_7749d9f1b38abdf8b10cba03713daaaa
#
_entry.id   7749d9f1b38abdf8b10cba03713daaaa
#
_cell.length_a   1.000
_cell.length_b   1.000
_cell.length_c   1.000
_cell.angle_alpha   90.00
_cell.angle_beta   90.00
_cell.angle_gamma   90.00
#
_symmetry.space_group_name_H-M   'P 1'
#
loop_
_entity.id
_entity.type
_entity.pdbx_description
1 polymer ?
#
loop_
_entity_poly.entity_id
_entity_poly.type
_entity_poly.pdbx_seq_one_letter_code
_entity_poly.pdbx_strand_id
1 'polypeptide(L)'
;MSVSVDVFWSFRSPYSYFVTPDLIRLRQDFDVDLHLRPVLPIAVRAKETLFSADQRRVQYIIRDASRRAEFLGMKYGFPSPDPIVQDLKTFEVAESQPYIFRLTGLGVEAARRGRGVE
;
A
#
# COMPACT_ATOMS: atom_id res chain seq x y z
N MET A 1 -21.99 -19.43 -6.48
CA MET A 1 -21.68 -19.05 -5.09
C MET A 1 -20.46 -18.13 -5.09
N SER A 2 -20.62 -16.92 -4.67
CA SER A 2 -19.56 -15.92 -4.62
C SER A 2 -18.56 -16.24 -3.50
N VAL A 3 -17.26 -16.08 -3.78
CA VAL A 3 -16.21 -16.19 -2.76
C VAL A 3 -15.91 -14.81 -2.22
N SER A 4 -16.05 -14.65 -0.90
CA SER A 4 -15.73 -13.39 -0.23
C SER A 4 -14.22 -13.31 0.09
N VAL A 5 -13.58 -12.21 -0.32
CA VAL A 5 -12.13 -12.00 -0.16
C VAL A 5 -11.87 -10.63 0.45
N ASP A 6 -11.24 -10.60 1.61
CA ASP A 6 -10.73 -9.37 2.21
C ASP A 6 -9.31 -9.08 1.73
N VAL A 7 -9.08 -7.89 1.21
CA VAL A 7 -7.77 -7.42 0.75
C VAL A 7 -7.30 -6.26 1.60
N PHE A 8 -6.28 -6.48 2.40
CA PHE A 8 -5.65 -5.43 3.22
C PHE A 8 -4.66 -4.64 2.36
N TRP A 9 -4.96 -3.37 2.16
CA TRP A 9 -4.29 -2.50 1.20
C TRP A 9 -3.76 -1.23 1.88
N SER A 10 -2.58 -0.76 1.48
CA SER A 10 -1.92 0.41 2.09
C SER A 10 -1.47 1.41 1.04
N PHE A 11 -1.76 2.70 1.27
CA PHE A 11 -1.39 3.80 0.37
C PHE A 11 0.12 4.05 0.23
N ARG A 12 0.94 3.43 1.06
CA ARG A 12 2.39 3.60 1.03
C ARG A 12 3.14 2.34 0.59
N SER A 13 2.42 1.25 0.32
CA SER A 13 3.01 -0.01 -0.11
C SER A 13 3.12 -0.07 -1.64
N PRO A 14 4.32 -0.24 -2.21
CA PRO A 14 4.46 -0.46 -3.64
C PRO A 14 3.73 -1.73 -4.11
N TYR A 15 3.73 -2.78 -3.29
CA TYR A 15 3.05 -4.03 -3.63
C TYR A 15 1.53 -3.90 -3.65
N SER A 16 0.94 -3.07 -2.79
CA SER A 16 -0.48 -2.72 -2.88
C SER A 16 -0.80 -2.05 -4.20
N TYR A 17 0.06 -1.13 -4.65
CA TYR A 17 -0.08 -0.50 -5.96
C TYR A 17 0.01 -1.52 -7.11
N PHE A 18 0.99 -2.40 -7.08
CA PHE A 18 1.22 -3.38 -8.16
C PHE A 18 0.08 -4.40 -8.30
N VAL A 19 -0.57 -4.79 -7.22
CA VAL A 19 -1.67 -5.77 -7.25
C VAL A 19 -3.00 -5.17 -7.71
N THR A 20 -3.14 -3.85 -7.70
CA THR A 20 -4.42 -3.18 -7.98
C THR A 20 -5.03 -3.55 -9.34
N PRO A 21 -4.29 -3.60 -10.47
CA PRO A 21 -4.85 -4.05 -11.73
C PRO A 21 -5.34 -5.51 -11.70
N ASP A 22 -4.65 -6.37 -10.95
CA ASP A 22 -5.06 -7.78 -10.81
C ASP A 22 -6.33 -7.92 -9.98
N LEU A 23 -6.51 -7.09 -8.95
CA LEU A 23 -7.74 -7.05 -8.14
C LEU A 23 -8.94 -6.61 -8.98
N ILE A 24 -8.75 -5.64 -9.88
CA ILE A 24 -9.79 -5.19 -10.80
C ILE A 24 -10.19 -6.34 -11.73
N ARG A 25 -9.21 -7.02 -12.34
CA ARG A 25 -9.47 -8.19 -13.21
C ARG A 25 -10.12 -9.33 -12.46
N LEU A 26 -9.65 -9.64 -11.26
CA LEU A 26 -10.25 -10.69 -10.41
C LEU A 26 -11.75 -10.45 -10.19
N ARG A 27 -12.11 -9.21 -9.89
CA ARG A 27 -13.51 -8.82 -9.69
C ARG A 27 -14.36 -8.87 -10.98
N GLN A 28 -13.72 -8.61 -12.14
CA GLN A 28 -14.41 -8.63 -13.44
C GLN A 28 -14.60 -10.04 -13.99
N ASP A 29 -13.59 -10.90 -13.83
CA ASP A 29 -13.51 -12.19 -14.50
C ASP A 29 -14.08 -13.36 -13.67
N PHE A 30 -14.22 -13.16 -12.36
CA PHE A 30 -14.63 -14.21 -11.43
C PHE A 30 -15.78 -13.75 -10.52
N ASP A 31 -16.57 -14.70 -10.04
CA ASP A 31 -17.63 -14.47 -9.03
C ASP A 31 -17.01 -14.31 -7.64
N VAL A 32 -16.39 -13.15 -7.43
CA VAL A 32 -15.67 -12.80 -6.20
C VAL A 32 -16.27 -11.52 -5.60
N ASP A 33 -16.65 -11.59 -4.34
CA ASP A 33 -17.02 -10.44 -3.53
C ASP A 33 -15.77 -9.90 -2.83
N LEU A 34 -15.16 -8.88 -3.44
CA LEU A 34 -13.88 -8.34 -3.01
C LEU A 34 -14.07 -7.14 -2.10
N HIS A 35 -13.61 -7.26 -0.87
CA HIS A 35 -13.64 -6.21 0.13
C HIS A 35 -12.24 -5.60 0.33
N LEU A 36 -12.04 -4.38 -0.16
CA LEU A 36 -10.82 -3.64 0.11
C LEU A 36 -10.86 -3.11 1.55
N ARG A 37 -9.80 -3.44 2.32
CA ARG A 37 -9.60 -3.01 3.71
C ARG A 37 -8.37 -2.10 3.79
N PRO A 38 -8.51 -0.78 3.58
CA PRO A 38 -7.39 0.13 3.74
C PRO A 38 -6.84 0.10 5.17
N VAL A 39 -5.53 -0.05 5.27
CA VAL A 39 -4.81 -0.08 6.55
C VAL A 39 -3.71 0.98 6.56
N LEU A 40 -3.33 1.45 7.73
CA LEU A 40 -2.18 2.33 7.88
C LEU A 40 -0.91 1.62 7.41
N PRO A 41 0.04 2.35 6.77
CA PRO A 41 1.33 1.77 6.39
C PRO A 41 2.05 1.15 7.56
N ILE A 42 2.76 0.06 7.32
CA ILE A 42 3.54 -0.64 8.34
C ILE A 42 4.57 0.29 9.01
N ALA A 43 5.10 1.26 8.27
CA ALA A 43 6.01 2.28 8.79
C ALA A 43 5.39 3.14 9.91
N VAL A 44 4.07 3.26 9.94
CA VAL A 44 3.34 4.03 10.95
C VAL A 44 2.80 3.12 12.05
N ARG A 45 2.16 2.00 11.69
CA ARG A 45 1.49 1.12 12.66
C ARG A 45 2.39 0.10 13.36
N ALA A 46 3.51 -0.24 12.76
CA ALA A 46 4.44 -1.25 13.27
C ALA A 46 5.88 -0.97 12.78
N LYS A 47 6.36 0.24 13.04
CA LYS A 47 7.67 0.70 12.56
C LYS A 47 8.83 -0.22 12.99
N GLU A 48 8.76 -0.81 14.16
CA GLU A 48 9.77 -1.72 14.69
C GLU A 48 9.92 -2.98 13.83
N THR A 49 8.83 -3.44 13.22
CA THR A 49 8.84 -4.60 12.33
C THR A 49 9.57 -4.30 11.02
N LEU A 50 9.44 -3.08 10.51
CA LEU A 50 10.04 -2.67 9.24
C LEU A 50 11.46 -2.13 9.40
N PHE A 51 11.68 -1.30 10.43
CA PHE A 51 12.92 -0.59 10.70
C PHE A 51 13.69 -1.17 11.89
N SER A 52 13.73 -2.51 12.00
CA SER A 52 14.63 -3.19 12.92
C SER A 52 16.10 -2.80 12.62
N ALA A 53 17.03 -3.16 13.48
CA ALA A 53 18.46 -2.84 13.31
C ALA A 53 19.06 -3.27 11.95
N ASP A 54 18.39 -4.15 11.22
CA ASP A 54 18.79 -4.61 9.90
C ASP A 54 18.06 -3.83 8.80
N GLN A 55 18.71 -2.84 8.23
CA GLN A 55 18.17 -2.02 7.13
C GLN A 55 18.14 -2.75 5.78
N ARG A 56 18.71 -3.94 5.66
CA ARG A 56 18.74 -4.72 4.41
C ARG A 56 17.34 -5.01 3.88
N ARG A 57 16.38 -5.23 4.78
CA ARG A 57 14.99 -5.44 4.40
C ARG A 57 14.39 -4.25 3.65
N VAL A 58 14.58 -3.03 4.15
CA VAL A 58 14.07 -1.81 3.51
C VAL A 58 14.76 -1.57 2.17
N GLN A 59 16.08 -1.74 2.12
CA GLN A 59 16.86 -1.61 0.88
C GLN A 59 16.43 -2.64 -0.17
N TYR A 60 16.14 -3.88 0.27
CA TYR A 60 15.61 -4.91 -0.62
C TYR A 60 14.25 -4.52 -1.19
N ILE A 61 13.32 -4.06 -0.36
CA ILE A 61 11.98 -3.64 -0.81
C ILE A 61 12.07 -2.53 -1.86
N ILE A 62 12.92 -1.53 -1.64
CA ILE A 62 13.12 -0.42 -2.60
C ILE A 62 13.62 -0.95 -3.95
N ARG A 63 14.60 -1.84 -3.92
CA ARG A 63 15.18 -2.44 -5.15
C ARG A 63 14.20 -3.39 -5.83
N ASP A 64 13.53 -4.23 -5.07
CA ASP A 64 12.55 -5.19 -5.57
C ASP A 64 11.34 -4.49 -6.20
N ALA A 65 10.85 -3.42 -5.58
CA ALA A 65 9.74 -2.64 -6.11
C ALA A 65 10.05 -2.06 -7.51
N SER A 66 11.25 -1.51 -7.71
CA SER A 66 11.67 -1.01 -9.01
C SER A 66 11.73 -2.12 -10.06
N ARG A 67 12.29 -3.27 -9.72
CA ARG A 67 12.36 -4.45 -10.61
C ARG A 67 10.98 -5.00 -10.91
N ARG A 68 10.12 -5.05 -9.91
CA ARG A 68 8.74 -5.55 -10.08
C ARG A 68 7.93 -4.64 -11.00
N ALA A 69 8.07 -3.32 -10.85
CA ALA A 69 7.43 -2.35 -11.72
C ALA A 69 7.87 -2.53 -13.19
N GLU A 70 9.17 -2.68 -13.42
CA GLU A 70 9.72 -2.92 -14.75
C GLU A 70 9.17 -4.22 -15.36
N PHE A 71 9.19 -5.31 -14.61
CA PHE A 71 8.63 -6.60 -15.03
C PHE A 71 7.14 -6.51 -15.40
N LEU A 72 6.34 -5.75 -14.63
CA LEU A 72 4.91 -5.56 -14.89
C LEU A 72 4.61 -4.51 -15.94
N GLY A 73 5.61 -3.75 -16.42
CA GLY A 73 5.40 -2.62 -17.31
C GLY A 73 4.62 -1.47 -16.66
N MET A 74 4.64 -1.36 -15.33
CA MET A 74 3.92 -0.35 -14.59
C MET A 74 4.80 0.88 -14.33
N LYS A 75 4.21 2.06 -14.48
CA LYS A 75 4.87 3.31 -14.11
C LYS A 75 5.03 3.38 -12.59
N TYR A 76 6.25 3.57 -12.12
CA TYR A 76 6.55 3.59 -10.70
C TYR A 76 7.59 4.66 -10.35
N GLY A 77 7.40 5.29 -9.22
CA GLY A 77 8.35 6.23 -8.62
C GLY A 77 8.05 6.41 -7.14
N PHE A 78 8.98 7.02 -6.43
CA PHE A 78 8.76 7.36 -5.03
C PHE A 78 7.59 8.36 -4.93
N PRO A 79 6.66 8.20 -3.98
CA PRO A 79 5.52 9.10 -3.87
C PRO A 79 5.97 10.54 -3.56
N SER A 80 5.43 11.49 -4.32
CA SER A 80 5.70 12.91 -4.12
C SER A 80 4.40 13.72 -4.32
N PRO A 81 3.83 14.32 -3.27
CA PRO A 81 4.32 14.28 -1.87
C PRO A 81 4.21 12.88 -1.23
N ASP A 82 5.11 12.59 -0.29
CA ASP A 82 5.03 11.35 0.50
C ASP A 82 3.85 11.46 1.48
N PRO A 83 2.95 10.48 1.54
CA PRO A 83 1.83 10.50 2.49
C PRO A 83 2.25 10.30 3.94
N ILE A 84 3.47 9.85 4.21
CA ILE A 84 4.02 9.79 5.57
C ILE A 84 5.18 10.77 5.75
N VAL A 85 5.28 11.35 6.95
CA VAL A 85 6.41 12.20 7.32
C VAL A 85 7.53 11.30 7.84
N GLN A 86 8.60 11.19 7.06
CA GLN A 86 9.73 10.30 7.33
C GLN A 86 11.03 10.92 6.84
N ASP A 87 12.10 10.79 7.63
CA ASP A 87 13.46 11.08 7.16
C ASP A 87 13.94 9.91 6.28
N LEU A 88 14.19 10.18 5.02
CA LEU A 88 14.61 9.14 4.06
C LEU A 88 16.09 8.72 4.20
N LYS A 89 16.87 9.44 4.97
CA LYS A 89 18.28 9.08 5.25
C LYS A 89 18.37 8.14 6.45
N THR A 90 17.60 8.43 7.50
CA THR A 90 17.61 7.66 8.75
C THR A 90 16.48 6.64 8.84
N PHE A 91 15.47 6.74 7.97
CA PHE A 91 14.19 6.03 8.01
C PHE A 91 13.35 6.33 9.26
N GLU A 92 13.71 7.36 10.01
CA GLU A 92 12.94 7.76 11.18
C GLU A 92 11.57 8.30 10.77
N VAL A 93 10.52 7.74 11.38
CA VAL A 93 9.12 8.12 11.14
C VAL A 93 8.69 9.09 12.24
N ALA A 94 8.22 10.28 11.84
CA ALA A 94 7.72 11.27 12.78
C ALA A 94 6.50 10.76 13.57
N GLU A 95 6.37 11.19 14.81
CA GLU A 95 5.19 10.85 15.62
C GLU A 95 3.92 11.49 15.06
N SER A 96 4.02 12.74 14.58
CA SER A 96 2.90 13.43 13.95
C SER A 96 2.82 13.09 12.46
N GLN A 97 1.66 12.57 12.05
CA GLN A 97 1.39 12.12 10.69
C GLN A 97 0.14 12.82 10.14
N PRO A 98 0.25 14.07 9.64
CA PRO A 98 -0.92 14.86 9.30
C PRO A 98 -1.67 14.39 8.06
N TYR A 99 -1.06 13.55 7.21
CA TYR A 99 -1.63 13.22 5.89
C TYR A 99 -2.17 11.79 5.82
N ILE A 100 -1.43 10.81 6.33
CA ILE A 100 -1.76 9.39 6.09
C ILE A 100 -3.07 8.94 6.73
N PHE A 101 -3.43 9.48 7.88
CA PHE A 101 -4.70 9.16 8.54
C PHE A 101 -5.88 9.63 7.71
N ARG A 102 -5.80 10.85 7.17
CA ARG A 102 -6.84 11.41 6.30
C ARG A 102 -6.95 10.62 4.99
N LEU A 103 -5.83 10.32 4.35
CA LEU A 103 -5.78 9.54 3.12
C LEU A 103 -6.35 8.13 3.33
N THR A 104 -5.95 7.45 4.38
CA THR A 104 -6.48 6.12 4.73
C THR A 104 -7.98 6.18 5.02
N GLY A 105 -8.45 7.21 5.74
CA GLY A 105 -9.86 7.42 5.99
C GLY A 105 -10.69 7.63 4.72
N LEU A 106 -10.16 8.35 3.74
CA LEU A 106 -10.79 8.49 2.42
C LEU A 106 -10.86 7.15 1.69
N GLY A 107 -9.81 6.35 1.77
CA GLY A 107 -9.81 4.99 1.21
C GLY A 107 -10.84 4.07 1.87
N VAL A 108 -10.98 4.13 3.19
CA VAL A 108 -12.04 3.39 3.93
C VAL A 108 -13.43 3.79 3.46
N GLU A 109 -13.68 5.09 3.30
CA GLU A 109 -14.97 5.58 2.81
C GLU A 109 -15.24 5.16 1.37
N ALA A 110 -14.24 5.21 0.50
CA ALA A 110 -14.36 4.70 -0.88
C ALA A 110 -14.70 3.21 -0.89
N ALA A 111 -14.02 2.41 -0.07
CA ALA A 111 -14.28 0.98 0.07
C ALA A 111 -15.71 0.72 0.59
N ARG A 112 -16.17 1.49 1.59
CA ARG A 112 -17.54 1.40 2.11
C ARG A 112 -18.60 1.66 1.03
N ARG A 113 -18.29 2.51 0.04
CA ARG A 113 -19.16 2.80 -1.12
C ARG A 113 -18.99 1.82 -2.27
N GLY A 114 -18.23 0.74 -2.11
CA GLY A 114 -17.96 -0.24 -3.17
C GLY A 114 -17.00 0.24 -4.27
N ARG A 115 -16.28 1.33 -4.03
CA ARG A 115 -15.34 1.98 -4.99
C ARG A 115 -13.88 1.89 -4.57
N GLY A 116 -13.54 0.92 -3.73
CA GLY A 116 -12.21 0.84 -3.13
C GLY A 116 -11.08 0.53 -4.11
N VAL A 117 -11.36 -0.16 -5.22
CA VAL A 117 -10.34 -0.53 -6.23
C VAL A 117 -10.34 0.37 -7.47
N GLU A 118 -11.28 1.30 -7.55
CA GLU A 118 -11.36 2.32 -8.60
C GLU A 118 -10.56 3.56 -8.21
#